data_1fd3ce21b87f5369da1b4e087f8c736e
#
_entry.id   1fd3ce21b87f5369da1b4e087f8c736e
#
_cell.length_a   1.000
_cell.length_b   1.000
_cell.length_c   1.000
_cell.angle_alpha   90.00
_cell.angle_beta   90.00
_cell.angle_gamma   90.00
#
_symmetry.space_group_name_H-M   'P 1'
#
loop_
_entity.id
_entity.type
_entity.pdbx_description
1 polymer ?
#
loop_
_entity_poly.entity_id
_entity_poly.type
_entity_poly.pdbx_seq_one_letter_code
_entity_poly.pdbx_strand_id
1 'polypeptide(L)'
;MKILYFTAEWCGPCKTFKPIVQQVMSETSTNVQFIDVDQDKTTTSTYQVTSVPTIMMVNDNGIIAYRQSGVISKPQLTTLFNQFK
;
A
#
# COMPACT_ATOMS: atom_id res chain seq x y z
N MET A 1 13.50 -1.96 2.09
CA MET A 1 12.16 -1.71 2.69
C MET A 1 11.08 -2.21 1.75
N LYS A 2 10.06 -2.86 2.28
CA LYS A 2 8.92 -3.34 1.49
C LYS A 2 7.81 -2.32 1.54
N ILE A 3 7.11 -2.14 0.41
CA ILE A 3 5.89 -1.35 0.37
C ILE A 3 4.74 -2.30 0.08
N LEU A 4 3.76 -2.32 0.97
CA LEU A 4 2.60 -3.20 0.87
C LEU A 4 1.36 -2.35 0.61
N TYR A 5 0.53 -2.79 -0.33
CA TYR A 5 -0.74 -2.16 -0.64
C TYR A 5 -1.85 -3.18 -0.38
N PHE A 6 -2.63 -2.93 0.66
CA PHE A 6 -3.75 -3.80 1.03
C PHE A 6 -5.02 -3.33 0.35
N THR A 7 -5.68 -4.24 -0.33
CA THR A 7 -6.85 -3.96 -1.17
C THR A 7 -7.89 -5.06 -1.04
N ALA A 8 -9.07 -4.86 -1.65
CA ALA A 8 -10.12 -5.87 -1.75
C ALA A 8 -10.91 -5.64 -3.02
N GLU A 9 -11.47 -6.71 -3.59
CA GLU A 9 -12.25 -6.61 -4.82
C GLU A 9 -13.53 -5.80 -4.64
N TRP A 10 -14.12 -5.89 -3.44
CA TRP A 10 -15.37 -5.15 -3.11
C TRP A 10 -15.12 -3.68 -2.79
N CYS A 11 -13.89 -3.25 -2.71
CA CYS A 11 -13.52 -1.90 -2.28
C CYS A 11 -13.55 -0.94 -3.48
N GLY A 12 -14.56 -0.08 -3.56
CA GLY A 12 -14.68 0.94 -4.62
C GLY A 12 -13.50 1.90 -4.64
N PRO A 13 -13.16 2.56 -3.52
CA PRO A 13 -12.00 3.46 -3.45
C PRO A 13 -10.68 2.79 -3.85
N CYS A 14 -10.50 1.52 -3.53
CA CYS A 14 -9.30 0.77 -3.93
C CYS A 14 -9.18 0.67 -5.45
N LYS A 15 -10.29 0.46 -6.14
CA LYS A 15 -10.29 0.33 -7.60
C LYS A 15 -9.91 1.64 -8.28
N THR A 16 -10.31 2.77 -7.70
CA THR A 16 -9.96 4.09 -8.20
C THR A 16 -8.50 4.44 -7.88
N PHE A 17 -8.04 4.05 -6.71
CA PHE A 17 -6.70 4.38 -6.22
C PHE A 17 -5.60 3.52 -6.84
N LYS A 18 -5.89 2.26 -7.16
CA LYS A 18 -4.89 1.32 -7.68
C LYS A 18 -4.18 1.82 -8.94
N PRO A 19 -4.89 2.38 -9.96
CA PRO A 19 -4.19 2.93 -11.12
C PRO A 19 -3.23 4.06 -10.77
N ILE A 20 -3.58 4.89 -9.78
CA ILE A 20 -2.72 5.98 -9.30
C ILE A 20 -1.46 5.39 -8.64
N VAL A 21 -1.61 4.37 -7.82
CA VAL A 21 -0.50 3.67 -7.18
C VAL A 21 0.43 3.08 -8.24
N GLN A 22 -0.13 2.41 -9.25
CA GLN A 22 0.65 1.82 -10.35
C GLN A 22 1.41 2.88 -11.15
N GLN A 23 0.78 4.03 -11.39
CA GLN A 23 1.42 5.13 -12.10
C GLN A 23 2.61 5.68 -11.31
N VAL A 24 2.45 5.90 -10.02
CA VAL A 24 3.53 6.41 -9.16
C VAL A 24 4.64 5.38 -9.02
N MET A 25 4.31 4.09 -8.93
CA MET A 25 5.31 3.02 -8.95
C MET A 25 6.22 3.13 -10.17
N SER A 26 5.62 3.33 -11.34
CA SER A 26 6.36 3.47 -12.60
C SER A 26 7.21 4.74 -12.61
N GLU A 27 6.65 5.86 -12.16
CA GLU A 27 7.34 7.16 -12.18
C GLU A 27 8.49 7.23 -11.18
N THR A 28 8.39 6.52 -10.06
CA THR A 28 9.40 6.53 -9.00
C THR A 28 10.29 5.30 -9.00
N SER A 29 10.09 4.37 -9.94
CA SER A 29 10.80 3.08 -9.99
C SER A 29 10.70 2.32 -8.67
N THR A 30 9.49 2.30 -8.09
CA THR A 30 9.21 1.69 -6.78
C THR A 30 8.41 0.42 -6.97
N ASN A 31 8.78 -0.64 -6.26
CA ASN A 31 8.03 -1.89 -6.23
C ASN A 31 7.05 -1.89 -5.06
N VAL A 32 5.82 -2.31 -5.34
CA VAL A 32 4.76 -2.43 -4.33
C VAL A 32 4.19 -3.84 -4.41
N GLN A 33 4.05 -4.50 -3.28
CA GLN A 33 3.39 -5.79 -3.18
C GLN A 33 1.90 -5.55 -2.92
N PHE A 34 1.05 -6.03 -3.82
CA PHE A 34 -0.41 -5.91 -3.69
C PHE A 34 -0.93 -7.12 -2.92
N ILE A 35 -1.70 -6.86 -1.87
CA ILE A 35 -2.25 -7.89 -0.99
C ILE A 35 -3.76 -7.74 -0.96
N ASP A 36 -4.47 -8.80 -1.39
CA ASP A 36 -5.92 -8.87 -1.25
C ASP A 36 -6.23 -9.40 0.15
N VAL A 37 -6.94 -8.60 0.95
CA VAL A 37 -7.19 -8.92 2.35
C VAL A 37 -8.08 -10.15 2.53
N ASP A 38 -8.89 -10.48 1.52
CA ASP A 38 -9.76 -11.65 1.58
C ASP A 38 -9.03 -12.93 1.17
N GLN A 39 -7.98 -12.81 0.34
CA GLN A 39 -7.22 -13.96 -0.14
C GLN A 39 -5.98 -14.22 0.70
N ASP A 40 -5.37 -13.20 1.27
CA ASP A 40 -4.21 -13.34 2.13
C ASP A 40 -4.55 -12.85 3.55
N LYS A 41 -5.32 -13.64 4.25
CA LYS A 41 -5.76 -13.30 5.62
C LYS A 41 -4.63 -13.35 6.61
N THR A 42 -3.63 -14.17 6.38
CA THR A 42 -2.47 -14.31 7.26
C THR A 42 -1.66 -13.01 7.31
N THR A 43 -1.29 -12.48 6.15
CA THR A 43 -0.54 -11.22 6.08
C THR A 43 -1.37 -10.06 6.62
N THR A 44 -2.65 -10.01 6.27
CA THR A 44 -3.57 -8.98 6.74
C THR A 44 -3.66 -8.96 8.26
N SER A 45 -3.77 -10.13 8.87
CA SER A 45 -3.83 -10.27 10.33
C SER A 45 -2.50 -9.92 11.00
N THR A 46 -1.39 -10.36 10.40
CA THR A 46 -0.05 -10.10 10.92
C THR A 46 0.21 -8.60 11.06
N TYR A 47 -0.20 -7.81 10.08
CA TYR A 47 -0.01 -6.37 10.09
C TYR A 47 -1.21 -5.60 10.63
N GLN A 48 -2.22 -6.31 11.15
CA GLN A 48 -3.41 -5.72 11.79
C GLN A 48 -4.11 -4.71 10.89
N VAL A 49 -4.31 -5.07 9.63
CA VAL A 49 -5.02 -4.22 8.68
C VAL A 49 -6.52 -4.38 8.90
N THR A 50 -7.21 -3.27 9.19
CA THR A 50 -8.64 -3.25 9.48
C THR A 50 -9.45 -2.46 8.46
N SER A 51 -8.79 -1.80 7.52
CA SER A 51 -9.46 -1.02 6.47
C SER A 51 -8.67 -1.07 5.19
N VAL A 52 -9.35 -0.82 4.08
CA VAL A 52 -8.73 -0.75 2.75
C VAL A 52 -9.20 0.52 2.03
N PRO A 53 -8.36 1.14 1.19
CA PRO A 53 -6.97 0.77 0.94
C PRO A 53 -6.05 1.16 2.10
N THR A 54 -4.99 0.42 2.31
CA THR A 54 -3.94 0.77 3.28
C THR A 54 -2.59 0.56 2.62
N ILE A 55 -1.73 1.58 2.71
CA ILE A 55 -0.33 1.49 2.26
C ILE A 55 0.56 1.43 3.49
N MET A 56 1.55 0.55 3.43
CA MET A 56 2.40 0.30 4.57
C MET A 56 3.84 0.14 4.10
N MET A 57 4.76 0.75 4.80
CA MET A 57 6.21 0.58 4.59
C MET A 57 6.75 -0.26 5.74
N VAL A 58 7.37 -1.39 5.40
CA VAL A 58 7.85 -2.35 6.38
C VAL A 58 9.35 -2.54 6.17
N ASN A 59 10.14 -2.43 7.24
CA ASN A 59 11.58 -2.59 7.14
C ASN A 59 11.98 -4.09 7.08
N ASP A 60 13.27 -4.36 6.92
CA ASP A 60 13.78 -5.72 6.75
C ASP A 60 13.56 -6.60 7.99
N ASN A 61 13.31 -5.99 9.14
CA ASN A 61 13.02 -6.70 10.38
C ASN A 61 11.53 -6.96 10.59
N GLY A 62 10.70 -6.59 9.61
CA GLY A 62 9.25 -6.76 9.69
C GLY A 62 8.55 -5.70 10.52
N ILE A 63 9.23 -4.60 10.86
CA ILE A 63 8.66 -3.52 11.65
C ILE A 63 8.04 -2.50 10.71
N ILE A 64 6.81 -2.06 11.03
CA ILE A 64 6.10 -1.06 10.25
C ILE A 64 6.74 0.31 10.48
N ALA A 65 7.35 0.88 9.43
CA ALA A 65 7.94 2.20 9.49
C ALA A 65 6.91 3.29 9.23
N TYR A 66 5.86 2.99 8.45
CA TYR A 66 4.83 3.96 8.11
C TYR A 66 3.55 3.24 7.71
N ARG A 67 2.41 3.80 8.07
CA ARG A 67 1.08 3.28 7.70
C ARG A 67 0.20 4.45 7.27
N GLN A 68 -0.44 4.31 6.11
CA GLN A 68 -1.39 5.28 5.59
C GLN A 68 -2.68 4.56 5.21
N SER A 69 -3.78 4.89 5.88
CA SER A 69 -5.11 4.36 5.55
C SER A 69 -5.86 5.34 4.67
N GLY A 70 -6.65 4.80 3.75
CA GLY A 70 -7.47 5.61 2.84
C GLY A 70 -6.73 6.09 1.62
N VAL A 71 -7.45 6.81 0.76
CA VAL A 71 -6.92 7.36 -0.49
C VAL A 71 -6.19 8.66 -0.20
N ILE A 72 -4.99 8.80 -0.76
CA ILE A 72 -4.24 10.06 -0.71
C ILE A 72 -4.02 10.57 -2.12
N SER A 73 -3.64 11.83 -2.26
CA SER A 73 -3.41 12.43 -3.56
C SER A 73 -2.15 11.86 -4.23
N LYS A 74 -2.09 11.96 -5.56
CA LYS A 74 -0.91 11.52 -6.31
C LYS A 74 0.36 12.22 -5.86
N PRO A 75 0.40 13.57 -5.64
CA PRO A 75 1.59 14.23 -5.12
C PRO A 75 2.03 13.71 -3.75
N GLN A 76 1.09 13.45 -2.86
CA GLN A 76 1.40 12.89 -1.54
C GLN A 76 2.00 11.49 -1.66
N LEU A 77 1.43 10.66 -2.54
CA LEU A 77 1.92 9.31 -2.77
C LEU A 77 3.32 9.32 -3.40
N THR A 78 3.56 10.23 -4.33
CA THR A 78 4.87 10.39 -4.97
C THR A 78 5.94 10.76 -3.93
N THR A 79 5.64 11.72 -3.06
CA THR A 79 6.54 12.12 -1.98
C THR A 79 6.84 10.94 -1.07
N LEU A 80 5.80 10.19 -0.70
CA LEU A 80 5.91 9.05 0.20
C LEU A 80 6.79 7.95 -0.40
N PHE A 81 6.58 7.60 -1.66
CA PHE A 81 7.37 6.57 -2.33
C PHE A 81 8.83 6.99 -2.50
N ASN A 82 9.09 8.25 -2.78
CA ASN A 82 10.46 8.76 -2.87
C ASN A 82 11.16 8.76 -1.51
N GLN A 83 10.41 9.01 -0.45
CA GLN A 83 10.95 9.02 0.91
C GLN A 83 11.38 7.63 1.38
N PHE A 84 10.65 6.59 1.00
CA PHE A 84 10.89 5.20 1.44
C PHE A 84 11.48 4.31 0.36
N LYS A 85 12.02 4.89 -0.65
CA LYS A 85 12.59 4.20 -1.80
C LYS A 85 13.85 3.41 -1.46
#